data_1977207be29eb0c7596c6c4657f214eb
#
_entry.id   1977207be29eb0c7596c6c4657f214eb
#
_cell.length_a   1.000
_cell.length_b   1.000
_cell.length_c   1.000
_cell.angle_alpha   90.00
_cell.angle_beta   90.00
_cell.angle_gamma   90.00
#
_symmetry.space_group_name_H-M   'P 1'
#
loop_
_entity.id
_entity.type
_entity.pdbx_description
1 polymer ?
#
loop_
_entity_poly.entity_id
_entity_poly.type
_entity_poly.pdbx_seq_one_letter_code
_entity_poly.pdbx_strand_id
1 'polypeptide(L)'
;MGARPWIAWLQVSVLLAVSGIASAQVANQSRTLIINGQSTQVPVIHMKGRSYVELEALASAVKGTLSFSGNQIAFSVPIGPANTTPSSPAATPGSAPAQAQASNPGFSKGFVNAAIEEGATLREWHAALATTIENGYPLTTGALAPYRAQATTNLRFASAAVSTDADRSAYQLLSNLFQNMGKLADKYVAARANMTYISPDALQNDSSNQRLMTCGRSLSAMAASGQFVDDGSCN
;
A
#
# COMPACT_ATOMS: atom_id res chain seq x y z
N MET A 1 -69.99 46.85 -19.62
CA MET A 1 -70.16 45.48 -20.13
C MET A 1 -69.06 44.68 -19.54
N GLY A 2 -69.42 43.82 -18.60
CA GLY A 2 -68.47 43.22 -17.70
C GLY A 2 -67.92 41.87 -18.19
N ALA A 3 -66.69 41.62 -17.87
CA ALA A 3 -66.10 40.30 -17.91
C ALA A 3 -65.55 39.95 -16.52
N ARG A 4 -66.16 38.90 -15.94
CA ARG A 4 -65.74 38.33 -14.63
C ARG A 4 -64.56 37.40 -14.83
N PRO A 5 -63.49 37.50 -14.01
CA PRO A 5 -62.44 36.48 -14.02
C PRO A 5 -62.86 35.27 -13.13
N TRP A 6 -62.74 34.09 -13.65
CA TRP A 6 -62.87 32.83 -12.93
C TRP A 6 -61.58 32.59 -12.12
N ILE A 7 -61.74 32.52 -10.81
CA ILE A 7 -60.70 32.12 -9.88
C ILE A 7 -60.67 30.60 -9.87
N ALA A 8 -59.65 30.02 -10.51
CA ALA A 8 -59.35 28.61 -10.41
C ALA A 8 -58.60 28.33 -9.11
N TRP A 9 -59.21 27.57 -8.25
CA TRP A 9 -58.58 27.05 -7.04
C TRP A 9 -57.57 25.97 -7.40
N LEU A 10 -56.28 26.28 -7.30
CA LEU A 10 -55.21 25.30 -7.37
C LEU A 10 -54.99 24.75 -5.95
N GLN A 11 -55.51 23.54 -5.74
CA GLN A 11 -55.15 22.75 -4.55
C GLN A 11 -53.70 22.24 -4.75
N VAL A 12 -52.77 22.82 -4.03
CA VAL A 12 -51.40 22.32 -3.91
C VAL A 12 -51.40 21.18 -2.90
N SER A 13 -51.46 19.95 -3.38
CA SER A 13 -51.25 18.75 -2.58
C SER A 13 -49.75 18.65 -2.27
N VAL A 14 -49.35 19.03 -1.05
CA VAL A 14 -48.01 18.80 -0.52
C VAL A 14 -47.90 17.30 -0.22
N LEU A 15 -47.28 16.56 -1.13
CA LEU A 15 -46.81 15.21 -0.86
C LEU A 15 -45.52 15.32 0.00
N LEU A 16 -45.66 15.06 1.30
CA LEU A 16 -44.55 14.78 2.19
C LEU A 16 -43.90 13.46 1.78
N ALA A 17 -42.84 13.52 0.96
CA ALA A 17 -41.94 12.41 0.76
C ALA A 17 -41.11 12.22 2.01
N VAL A 18 -41.50 11.28 2.87
CA VAL A 18 -40.70 10.76 3.96
C VAL A 18 -39.56 10.02 3.33
N SER A 19 -38.42 10.71 3.17
CA SER A 19 -37.16 10.09 2.76
C SER A 19 -36.70 9.17 3.90
N GLY A 20 -37.01 7.89 3.78
CA GLY A 20 -36.47 6.85 4.63
C GLY A 20 -34.94 6.88 4.51
N ILE A 21 -34.26 7.29 5.58
CA ILE A 21 -32.82 7.10 5.73
C ILE A 21 -32.60 5.60 5.79
N ALA A 22 -32.26 5.00 4.65
CA ALA A 22 -31.77 3.64 4.60
C ALA A 22 -30.42 3.62 5.33
N SER A 23 -30.45 3.30 6.61
CA SER A 23 -29.25 2.93 7.37
C SER A 23 -28.65 1.73 6.64
N ALA A 24 -27.53 1.94 5.93
CA ALA A 24 -26.77 0.85 5.35
C ALA A 24 -26.28 -0.01 6.54
N GLN A 25 -27.01 -1.08 6.82
CA GLN A 25 -26.56 -2.12 7.72
C GLN A 25 -25.31 -2.72 7.11
N VAL A 26 -24.15 -2.45 7.73
CA VAL A 26 -22.91 -3.15 7.43
C VAL A 26 -23.17 -4.62 7.76
N ALA A 27 -23.39 -5.43 6.73
CA ALA A 27 -23.60 -6.86 6.90
C ALA A 27 -22.30 -7.48 7.42
N ASN A 28 -22.24 -7.77 8.70
CA ASN A 28 -21.20 -8.60 9.30
C ASN A 28 -21.34 -10.02 8.75
N GLN A 29 -20.55 -10.37 7.75
CA GLN A 29 -20.50 -11.72 7.23
C GLN A 29 -19.40 -12.49 7.96
N SER A 30 -19.80 -13.49 8.72
CA SER A 30 -18.85 -14.46 9.28
C SER A 30 -18.26 -15.29 8.13
N ARG A 31 -16.94 -15.21 7.93
CA ARG A 31 -16.24 -16.01 6.94
C ARG A 31 -15.26 -16.96 7.65
N THR A 32 -15.06 -18.11 7.05
CA THR A 32 -14.06 -19.06 7.53
C THR A 32 -12.67 -18.55 7.14
N LEU A 33 -11.84 -18.24 8.12
CA LEU A 33 -10.43 -17.91 7.97
C LEU A 33 -9.61 -19.17 8.21
N ILE A 34 -8.77 -19.54 7.26
CA ILE A 34 -7.86 -20.68 7.36
C ILE A 34 -6.45 -20.15 7.61
N ILE A 35 -5.88 -20.46 8.79
CA ILE A 35 -4.52 -20.05 9.15
C ILE A 35 -3.75 -21.31 9.55
N ASN A 36 -2.66 -21.61 8.86
CA ASN A 36 -1.83 -22.81 9.10
C ASN A 36 -2.64 -24.12 9.14
N GLY A 37 -3.68 -24.24 8.28
CA GLY A 37 -4.54 -25.41 8.22
C GLY A 37 -5.63 -25.48 9.29
N GLN A 38 -5.71 -24.53 10.22
CA GLN A 38 -6.79 -24.39 11.20
C GLN A 38 -7.88 -23.47 10.67
N SER A 39 -9.11 -23.94 10.68
CA SER A 39 -10.28 -23.18 10.25
C SER A 39 -10.96 -22.51 11.43
N THR A 40 -11.14 -21.20 11.38
CA THR A 40 -11.86 -20.44 12.40
C THR A 40 -12.84 -19.49 11.73
N GLN A 41 -14.04 -19.34 12.31
CA GLN A 41 -15.01 -18.35 11.87
C GLN A 41 -14.68 -17.01 12.53
N VAL A 42 -14.40 -15.98 11.71
CA VAL A 42 -14.16 -14.63 12.20
C VAL A 42 -15.08 -13.65 11.49
N PRO A 43 -15.56 -12.61 12.18
CA PRO A 43 -16.34 -11.56 11.55
C PRO A 43 -15.46 -10.79 10.56
N VAL A 44 -15.93 -10.68 9.32
CA VAL A 44 -15.26 -9.93 8.27
C VAL A 44 -16.14 -8.77 7.86
N ILE A 45 -15.60 -7.57 7.93
CA ILE A 45 -16.28 -6.33 7.51
C ILE A 45 -15.77 -5.93 6.13
N HIS A 46 -16.68 -5.70 5.21
CA HIS A 46 -16.35 -5.18 3.88
C HIS A 46 -16.60 -3.68 3.83
N MET A 47 -15.55 -2.90 3.59
CA MET A 47 -15.66 -1.45 3.36
C MET A 47 -14.85 -1.03 2.14
N LYS A 48 -15.47 -0.29 1.22
CA LYS A 48 -14.83 0.26 0.02
C LYS A 48 -14.02 -0.78 -0.78
N GLY A 49 -14.59 -1.99 -0.95
CA GLY A 49 -13.95 -3.08 -1.69
C GLY A 49 -12.81 -3.80 -0.95
N ARG A 50 -12.57 -3.49 0.32
CA ARG A 50 -11.58 -4.14 1.17
C ARG A 50 -12.24 -4.95 2.28
N SER A 51 -11.61 -6.06 2.66
CA SER A 51 -12.05 -6.92 3.77
C SER A 51 -11.21 -6.62 5.00
N TYR A 52 -11.87 -6.39 6.12
CA TYR A 52 -11.25 -6.13 7.41
C TYR A 52 -11.64 -7.23 8.39
N VAL A 53 -10.68 -7.67 9.19
CA VAL A 53 -10.87 -8.62 10.28
C VAL A 53 -10.49 -7.92 11.57
N GLU A 54 -11.29 -8.14 12.61
CA GLU A 54 -10.99 -7.64 13.94
C GLU A 54 -9.71 -8.31 14.48
N LEU A 55 -8.76 -7.50 14.95
CA LEU A 55 -7.44 -7.99 15.35
C LEU A 55 -7.52 -8.92 16.56
N GLU A 56 -8.46 -8.69 17.47
CA GLU A 56 -8.70 -9.55 18.64
C GLU A 56 -9.28 -10.90 18.23
N ALA A 57 -10.23 -10.90 17.27
CA ALA A 57 -10.78 -12.13 16.72
C ALA A 57 -9.70 -12.94 15.99
N LEU A 58 -8.82 -12.26 15.25
CA LEU A 58 -7.66 -12.89 14.60
C LEU A 58 -6.70 -13.49 15.64
N ALA A 59 -6.37 -12.75 16.70
CA ALA A 59 -5.49 -13.22 17.76
C ALA A 59 -6.07 -14.47 18.45
N SER A 60 -7.36 -14.45 18.77
CA SER A 60 -8.05 -15.61 19.34
C SER A 60 -8.02 -16.82 18.40
N ALA A 61 -8.22 -16.60 17.10
CA ALA A 61 -8.22 -17.65 16.08
C ALA A 61 -6.89 -18.41 15.99
N VAL A 62 -5.77 -17.71 16.19
CA VAL A 62 -4.41 -18.29 16.13
C VAL A 62 -3.82 -18.57 17.50
N LYS A 63 -4.61 -18.44 18.57
CA LYS A 63 -4.15 -18.54 19.99
C LYS A 63 -2.96 -17.61 20.27
N GLY A 64 -2.94 -16.46 19.57
CA GLY A 64 -1.94 -15.44 19.73
C GLY A 64 -2.27 -14.50 20.89
N THR A 65 -1.29 -13.69 21.28
CA THR A 65 -1.46 -12.62 22.28
C THR A 65 -1.29 -11.27 21.63
N LEU A 66 -2.14 -10.32 22.03
CA LEU A 66 -2.06 -8.91 21.66
C LEU A 66 -1.56 -8.12 22.85
N SER A 67 -0.61 -7.25 22.63
CA SER A 67 -0.20 -6.26 23.62
C SER A 67 -0.25 -4.86 23.00
N PHE A 68 -0.74 -3.91 23.77
CA PHE A 68 -0.88 -2.50 23.38
C PHE A 68 0.10 -1.68 24.22
N SER A 69 0.99 -0.94 23.58
CA SER A 69 1.95 -0.08 24.25
C SER A 69 2.02 1.28 23.52
N GLY A 70 1.36 2.28 24.10
CA GLY A 70 1.25 3.60 23.47
C GLY A 70 0.64 3.53 22.08
N ASN A 71 1.43 3.84 21.06
CA ASN A 71 1.00 3.82 19.65
C ASN A 71 1.42 2.54 18.90
N GLN A 72 1.80 1.49 19.63
CA GLN A 72 2.23 0.22 19.06
C GLN A 72 1.27 -0.90 19.47
N ILE A 73 0.96 -1.76 18.52
CA ILE A 73 0.21 -3.01 18.73
C ILE A 73 1.19 -4.15 18.39
N ALA A 74 1.53 -4.96 19.39
CA ALA A 74 2.34 -6.14 19.18
C ALA A 74 1.44 -7.39 19.16
N PHE A 75 1.57 -8.17 18.11
CA PHE A 75 0.86 -9.41 17.91
C PHE A 75 1.85 -10.58 17.91
N SER A 76 1.74 -11.49 18.86
CA SER A 76 2.58 -12.67 18.99
C SER A 76 1.75 -13.93 18.78
N VAL A 77 2.17 -14.79 17.84
CA VAL A 77 1.57 -16.08 17.59
C VAL A 77 2.48 -17.15 18.18
N PRO A 78 1.99 -18.07 19.04
CA PRO A 78 2.78 -19.21 19.49
C PRO A 78 3.11 -20.10 18.29
N ILE A 79 4.39 -20.21 17.98
CA ILE A 79 4.86 -21.17 16.99
C ILE A 79 4.72 -22.54 17.65
N GLY A 80 3.76 -23.35 17.18
CA GLY A 80 3.56 -24.71 17.67
C GLY A 80 4.85 -25.53 17.51
N PRO A 81 5.13 -26.49 18.41
CA PRO A 81 6.36 -27.25 18.35
C PRO A 81 6.44 -28.01 17.02
N ALA A 82 7.48 -27.73 16.27
CA ALA A 82 7.94 -28.64 15.23
C ALA A 82 8.23 -29.96 15.92
N ASN A 83 7.66 -31.09 15.42
CA ASN A 83 7.92 -32.46 15.89
C ASN A 83 9.44 -32.67 16.03
N THR A 84 9.93 -32.62 17.26
CA THR A 84 11.26 -33.12 17.62
C THR A 84 11.05 -34.33 18.51
N THR A 85 11.46 -35.47 18.00
CA THR A 85 11.66 -36.73 18.69
C THR A 85 12.49 -36.54 19.97
N PRO A 86 12.16 -37.16 21.10
CA PRO A 86 12.88 -36.93 22.35
C PRO A 86 14.22 -37.69 22.38
N SER A 87 15.29 -36.96 22.66
CA SER A 87 16.52 -37.56 23.19
C SER A 87 17.03 -36.66 24.30
N SER A 88 16.89 -37.11 25.54
CA SER A 88 17.57 -36.64 26.75
C SER A 88 19.01 -37.20 26.77
N PRO A 89 20.02 -36.79 27.62
CA PRO A 89 19.94 -36.00 28.85
C PRO A 89 20.99 -34.87 29.02
N ALA A 90 20.69 -34.00 29.98
CA ALA A 90 21.55 -33.21 30.87
C ALA A 90 23.00 -32.85 30.50
N ALA A 91 23.26 -31.50 30.40
CA ALA A 91 24.50 -30.88 30.92
C ALA A 91 24.38 -29.35 31.02
N THR A 92 24.55 -28.81 32.22
CA THR A 92 25.30 -27.61 32.66
C THR A 92 25.02 -26.23 32.03
N PRO A 93 24.78 -25.16 32.83
CA PRO A 93 24.57 -23.79 32.37
C PRO A 93 25.87 -23.16 31.90
N GLY A 94 26.04 -23.09 30.61
CA GLY A 94 27.11 -22.36 29.95
C GLY A 94 26.49 -21.33 29.01
N SER A 95 26.99 -20.11 29.09
CA SER A 95 26.74 -18.91 28.28
C SER A 95 26.02 -19.14 26.96
N ALA A 96 24.83 -18.53 26.80
CA ALA A 96 24.10 -18.53 25.54
C ALA A 96 24.98 -17.96 24.42
N PRO A 97 25.29 -18.70 23.37
CA PRO A 97 25.80 -18.09 22.14
C PRO A 97 24.70 -17.24 21.58
N ALA A 98 25.01 -15.98 21.28
CA ALA A 98 24.16 -15.17 20.42
C ALA A 98 23.75 -16.05 19.24
N GLN A 99 22.47 -16.36 19.10
CA GLN A 99 21.96 -17.03 17.93
C GLN A 99 22.32 -16.16 16.73
N ALA A 100 23.35 -16.56 15.99
CA ALA A 100 23.57 -16.08 14.65
C ALA A 100 22.27 -16.35 13.91
N GLN A 101 21.48 -15.32 13.67
CA GLN A 101 20.33 -15.37 12.78
C GLN A 101 20.88 -15.95 11.48
N ALA A 102 20.46 -17.13 11.11
CA ALA A 102 20.74 -17.70 9.81
C ALA A 102 20.29 -16.67 8.79
N SER A 103 21.24 -16.00 8.15
CA SER A 103 21.01 -14.99 7.14
C SER A 103 20.18 -15.65 6.06
N ASN A 104 18.90 -15.34 6.00
CA ASN A 104 18.03 -15.81 4.94
C ASN A 104 18.54 -15.10 3.67
N PRO A 105 19.17 -15.79 2.71
CA PRO A 105 19.88 -15.13 1.59
C PRO A 105 18.96 -14.43 0.61
N GLY A 106 17.63 -14.49 0.79
CA GLY A 106 16.62 -13.95 -0.09
C GLY A 106 15.72 -12.89 0.57
N PHE A 107 14.77 -12.40 -0.20
CA PHE A 107 13.78 -11.45 0.26
C PHE A 107 12.73 -12.09 1.17
N SER A 108 12.29 -11.36 2.17
CA SER A 108 11.12 -11.73 2.95
C SER A 108 9.82 -11.50 2.14
N LYS A 109 8.82 -12.36 2.33
CA LYS A 109 7.52 -12.21 1.66
C LYS A 109 6.84 -10.87 1.99
N GLY A 110 6.97 -10.41 3.23
CA GLY A 110 6.39 -9.14 3.67
C GLY A 110 6.97 -7.97 2.89
N PHE A 111 8.29 -7.92 2.78
CA PHE A 111 8.98 -6.88 2.02
C PHE A 111 8.64 -6.93 0.53
N VAL A 112 8.67 -8.11 -0.09
CA VAL A 112 8.34 -8.27 -1.53
C VAL A 112 6.93 -7.73 -1.82
N ASN A 113 5.93 -8.09 -1.02
CA ASN A 113 4.58 -7.59 -1.21
C ASN A 113 4.50 -6.06 -1.09
N ALA A 114 5.12 -5.49 -0.06
CA ALA A 114 5.14 -4.04 0.13
C ALA A 114 5.91 -3.31 -0.99
N ALA A 115 7.01 -3.88 -1.47
CA ALA A 115 7.78 -3.34 -2.58
C ALA A 115 7.03 -3.38 -3.92
N ILE A 116 6.24 -4.43 -4.16
CA ILE A 116 5.37 -4.53 -5.35
C ILE A 116 4.29 -3.43 -5.30
N GLU A 117 3.65 -3.22 -4.16
CA GLU A 117 2.64 -2.15 -3.97
C GLU A 117 3.23 -0.76 -4.18
N GLU A 118 4.41 -0.49 -3.62
CA GLU A 118 5.10 0.77 -3.86
C GLU A 118 5.48 0.93 -5.34
N GLY A 119 6.03 -0.10 -5.96
CA GLY A 119 6.36 -0.09 -7.38
C GLY A 119 5.14 0.13 -8.29
N ALA A 120 3.96 -0.38 -7.91
CA ALA A 120 2.71 -0.11 -8.62
C ALA A 120 2.31 1.37 -8.49
N THR A 121 2.36 1.91 -7.28
CA THR A 121 2.02 3.32 -7.01
C THR A 121 2.97 4.30 -7.72
N LEU A 122 4.27 3.98 -7.77
CA LEU A 122 5.24 4.80 -8.52
C LEU A 122 4.96 4.78 -10.03
N ARG A 123 4.53 3.64 -10.59
CA ARG A 123 4.09 3.56 -12.00
C ARG A 123 2.83 4.38 -12.25
N GLU A 124 1.86 4.36 -11.34
CA GLU A 124 0.66 5.21 -11.43
C GLU A 124 1.00 6.69 -11.37
N TRP A 125 1.90 7.08 -10.47
CA TRP A 125 2.38 8.47 -10.40
C TRP A 125 3.07 8.90 -11.68
N HIS A 126 3.97 8.05 -12.21
CA HIS A 126 4.64 8.29 -13.47
C HIS A 126 3.64 8.41 -14.65
N ALA A 127 2.64 7.51 -14.72
CA ALA A 127 1.61 7.54 -15.75
C ALA A 127 0.76 8.83 -15.68
N ALA A 128 0.41 9.28 -14.47
CA ALA A 128 -0.31 10.54 -14.27
C ALA A 128 0.53 11.74 -14.75
N LEU A 129 1.83 11.77 -14.46
CA LEU A 129 2.76 12.80 -14.95
C LEU A 129 2.83 12.77 -16.48
N ALA A 130 3.04 11.58 -17.08
CA ALA A 130 3.13 11.39 -18.51
C ALA A 130 1.87 11.88 -19.25
N THR A 131 0.70 11.39 -18.80
CA THR A 131 -0.60 11.79 -19.37
C THR A 131 -0.81 13.31 -19.31
N THR A 132 -0.42 13.93 -18.20
CA THR A 132 -0.55 15.39 -18.03
C THR A 132 0.34 16.16 -19.00
N ILE A 133 1.58 15.70 -19.23
CA ILE A 133 2.52 16.31 -20.17
C ILE A 133 2.06 16.10 -21.60
N GLU A 134 1.74 14.87 -22.00
CA GLU A 134 1.35 14.49 -23.36
C GLU A 134 0.09 15.23 -23.84
N ASN A 135 -0.88 15.45 -22.96
CA ASN A 135 -2.14 16.10 -23.30
C ASN A 135 -2.14 17.62 -22.99
N GLY A 136 -1.03 18.16 -22.49
CA GLY A 136 -0.93 19.58 -22.16
C GLY A 136 -1.84 20.04 -21.02
N TYR A 137 -2.27 19.12 -20.14
CA TYR A 137 -3.12 19.45 -18.99
C TYR A 137 -2.38 20.32 -17.97
N PRO A 138 -3.12 21.01 -17.08
CA PRO A 138 -2.51 21.78 -16.01
C PRO A 138 -1.69 20.87 -15.09
N LEU A 139 -0.37 21.05 -15.08
CA LEU A 139 0.55 20.29 -14.23
C LEU A 139 0.86 21.13 -12.98
N THR A 140 0.33 20.74 -11.85
CA THR A 140 0.50 21.41 -10.57
C THR A 140 0.92 20.42 -9.48
N THR A 141 1.52 20.92 -8.40
CA THR A 141 1.82 20.10 -7.21
C THR A 141 0.55 19.44 -6.67
N GLY A 142 -0.59 20.15 -6.66
CA GLY A 142 -1.87 19.62 -6.18
C GLY A 142 -2.39 18.45 -6.99
N ALA A 143 -2.21 18.47 -8.32
CA ALA A 143 -2.63 17.38 -9.20
C ALA A 143 -1.87 16.07 -8.92
N LEU A 144 -0.60 16.17 -8.54
CA LEU A 144 0.25 15.00 -8.26
C LEU A 144 0.32 14.63 -6.77
N ALA A 145 -0.21 15.46 -5.87
CA ALA A 145 -0.14 15.26 -4.42
C ALA A 145 -0.73 13.91 -3.95
N PRO A 146 -1.88 13.42 -4.45
CA PRO A 146 -2.43 12.14 -4.03
C PRO A 146 -1.49 10.96 -4.30
N TYR A 147 -0.84 10.95 -5.47
CA TYR A 147 0.11 9.89 -5.84
C TYR A 147 1.35 9.92 -4.95
N ARG A 148 1.92 11.11 -4.71
CA ARG A 148 3.06 11.29 -3.80
C ARG A 148 2.72 10.85 -2.38
N ALA A 149 1.54 11.19 -1.86
CA ALA A 149 1.10 10.80 -0.53
C ALA A 149 0.93 9.28 -0.41
N GLN A 150 0.34 8.64 -1.42
CA GLN A 150 0.17 7.19 -1.44
C GLN A 150 1.54 6.49 -1.51
N ALA A 151 2.44 6.91 -2.40
CA ALA A 151 3.79 6.38 -2.48
C ALA A 151 4.57 6.56 -1.18
N THR A 152 4.47 7.73 -0.51
CA THR A 152 5.07 7.93 0.80
C THR A 152 4.57 6.92 1.83
N THR A 153 3.26 6.62 1.81
CA THR A 153 2.64 5.65 2.73
C THR A 153 3.13 4.24 2.44
N ASN A 154 3.16 3.83 1.18
CA ASN A 154 3.60 2.49 0.78
C ASN A 154 5.11 2.29 1.04
N LEU A 155 5.92 3.32 0.82
CA LEU A 155 7.36 3.27 1.15
C LEU A 155 7.60 3.06 2.66
N ARG A 156 6.75 3.64 3.53
CA ARG A 156 6.79 3.38 4.97
C ARG A 156 6.43 1.93 5.30
N PHE A 157 5.43 1.36 4.62
CA PHE A 157 5.11 -0.05 4.79
C PHE A 157 6.25 -0.96 4.33
N ALA A 158 6.89 -0.65 3.20
CA ALA A 158 8.07 -1.37 2.75
C ALA A 158 9.22 -1.29 3.78
N SER A 159 9.47 -0.11 4.35
CA SER A 159 10.46 0.07 5.43
C SER A 159 10.15 -0.78 6.66
N ALA A 160 8.89 -0.83 7.08
CA ALA A 160 8.48 -1.62 8.24
C ALA A 160 8.54 -3.14 8.00
N ALA A 161 8.49 -3.57 6.74
CA ALA A 161 8.55 -4.97 6.34
C ALA A 161 9.99 -5.50 6.15
N VAL A 162 11.02 -4.63 6.23
CA VAL A 162 12.43 -5.02 6.10
C VAL A 162 12.84 -5.96 7.22
N SER A 163 13.25 -7.17 6.90
CA SER A 163 13.66 -8.19 7.87
C SER A 163 14.96 -8.91 7.53
N THR A 164 15.43 -8.84 6.28
CA THR A 164 16.67 -9.46 5.82
C THR A 164 17.68 -8.41 5.32
N ASP A 165 18.94 -8.79 5.11
CA ASP A 165 19.92 -7.90 4.51
C ASP A 165 19.61 -7.60 3.04
N ALA A 166 19.06 -8.58 2.31
CA ALA A 166 18.56 -8.39 0.96
C ALA A 166 17.42 -7.35 0.92
N ASP A 167 16.46 -7.44 1.87
CA ASP A 167 15.37 -6.45 2.00
C ASP A 167 15.95 -5.06 2.24
N ARG A 168 16.92 -4.94 3.13
CA ARG A 168 17.54 -3.64 3.48
C ARG A 168 18.19 -3.00 2.26
N SER A 169 18.93 -3.78 1.49
CA SER A 169 19.60 -3.31 0.28
C SER A 169 18.59 -2.92 -0.80
N ALA A 170 17.58 -3.74 -1.03
CA ALA A 170 16.52 -3.44 -2.00
C ALA A 170 15.64 -2.24 -1.58
N TYR A 171 15.40 -2.06 -0.27
CA TYR A 171 14.69 -0.89 0.25
C TYR A 171 15.44 0.41 -0.07
N GLN A 172 16.76 0.42 0.00
CA GLN A 172 17.56 1.60 -0.39
C GLN A 172 17.32 1.94 -1.87
N LEU A 173 17.34 0.95 -2.76
CA LEU A 173 17.07 1.17 -4.18
C LEU A 173 15.63 1.63 -4.43
N LEU A 174 14.66 1.06 -3.71
CA LEU A 174 13.26 1.48 -3.79
C LEU A 174 13.07 2.93 -3.30
N SER A 175 13.77 3.32 -2.24
CA SER A 175 13.79 4.69 -1.72
C SER A 175 14.41 5.67 -2.74
N ASN A 176 15.50 5.26 -3.42
CA ASN A 176 16.10 6.04 -4.50
C ASN A 176 15.12 6.22 -5.67
N LEU A 177 14.40 5.16 -6.06
CA LEU A 177 13.39 5.22 -7.11
C LEU A 177 12.28 6.23 -6.75
N PHE A 178 11.77 6.17 -5.52
CA PHE A 178 10.77 7.13 -5.01
C PHE A 178 11.29 8.57 -5.07
N GLN A 179 12.51 8.81 -4.58
CA GLN A 179 13.11 10.16 -4.59
C GLN A 179 13.31 10.67 -6.02
N ASN A 180 13.78 9.81 -6.92
CA ASN A 180 13.99 10.16 -8.32
C ASN A 180 12.66 10.46 -9.04
N MET A 181 11.59 9.72 -8.72
CA MET A 181 10.24 10.05 -9.21
C MET A 181 9.77 11.43 -8.71
N GLY A 182 10.02 11.73 -7.43
CA GLY A 182 9.73 13.05 -6.86
C GLY A 182 10.46 14.18 -7.58
N LYS A 183 11.78 14.03 -7.77
CA LYS A 183 12.61 15.03 -8.50
C LYS A 183 12.14 15.21 -9.93
N LEU A 184 11.78 14.14 -10.62
CA LEU A 184 11.27 14.19 -11.99
C LEU A 184 9.95 14.97 -12.05
N ALA A 185 9.01 14.66 -11.16
CA ALA A 185 7.73 15.36 -11.08
C ALA A 185 7.91 16.85 -10.76
N ASP A 186 8.76 17.19 -9.77
CA ASP A 186 9.04 18.56 -9.36
C ASP A 186 9.70 19.38 -10.49
N LYS A 187 10.59 18.76 -11.28
CA LYS A 187 11.20 19.38 -12.47
C LYS A 187 10.13 19.87 -13.46
N TYR A 188 9.17 19.02 -13.80
CA TYR A 188 8.13 19.36 -14.77
C TYR A 188 7.08 20.32 -14.20
N VAL A 189 6.74 20.19 -12.93
CA VAL A 189 5.88 21.16 -12.22
C VAL A 189 6.52 22.55 -12.24
N ALA A 190 7.81 22.66 -11.92
CA ALA A 190 8.56 23.90 -11.94
C ALA A 190 8.64 24.49 -13.36
N ALA A 191 8.91 23.69 -14.38
CA ALA A 191 8.94 24.13 -15.76
C ALA A 191 7.58 24.74 -16.18
N ARG A 192 6.47 24.09 -15.81
CA ARG A 192 5.13 24.60 -16.10
C ARG A 192 4.82 25.89 -15.33
N ALA A 193 5.19 25.96 -14.05
CA ALA A 193 5.01 27.16 -13.23
C ALA A 193 5.78 28.37 -13.80
N ASN A 194 6.94 28.14 -14.40
CA ASN A 194 7.77 29.15 -15.06
C ASN A 194 7.35 29.42 -16.52
N MET A 195 6.17 28.92 -16.95
CA MET A 195 5.66 29.06 -18.32
C MET A 195 6.63 28.53 -19.39
N THR A 196 7.52 27.61 -19.02
CA THR A 196 8.41 26.96 -19.98
C THR A 196 7.60 25.99 -20.85
N TYR A 197 7.79 26.03 -22.15
CA TYR A 197 7.17 25.07 -23.05
C TYR A 197 7.69 23.67 -22.77
N ILE A 198 6.76 22.74 -22.61
CA ILE A 198 7.04 21.31 -22.42
C ILE A 198 6.42 20.59 -23.62
N SER A 199 7.25 19.97 -24.45
CA SER A 199 6.76 19.18 -25.59
C SER A 199 6.06 17.89 -25.11
N PRO A 200 5.08 17.36 -25.86
CA PRO A 200 4.39 16.13 -25.48
C PRO A 200 5.31 14.92 -25.27
N ASP A 201 6.44 14.88 -25.96
CA ASP A 201 7.47 13.84 -25.91
C ASP A 201 8.62 14.14 -24.92
N ALA A 202 8.52 15.25 -24.18
CA ALA A 202 9.61 15.71 -23.30
C ALA A 202 10.03 14.64 -22.28
N LEU A 203 9.07 13.90 -21.75
CA LEU A 203 9.34 12.84 -20.74
C LEU A 203 10.09 11.66 -21.37
N GLN A 204 9.77 11.29 -22.62
CA GLN A 204 10.41 10.18 -23.33
C GLN A 204 11.89 10.46 -23.60
N ASN A 205 12.22 11.73 -23.85
CA ASN A 205 13.57 12.20 -24.15
C ASN A 205 14.36 12.59 -22.88
N ASP A 206 13.77 12.48 -21.70
CA ASP A 206 14.40 12.83 -20.42
C ASP A 206 15.27 11.68 -19.89
N SER A 207 16.58 11.93 -19.75
CA SER A 207 17.51 10.93 -19.24
C SER A 207 17.20 10.47 -17.80
N SER A 208 16.62 11.36 -16.97
CA SER A 208 16.19 11.00 -15.62
C SER A 208 15.00 10.06 -15.65
N ASN A 209 14.06 10.27 -16.60
CA ASN A 209 12.96 9.35 -16.84
C ASN A 209 13.46 7.97 -17.30
N GLN A 210 14.40 7.93 -18.23
CA GLN A 210 14.94 6.67 -18.73
C GLN A 210 15.62 5.87 -17.60
N ARG A 211 16.40 6.54 -16.72
CA ARG A 211 17.00 5.91 -15.54
C ARG A 211 15.94 5.41 -14.58
N LEU A 212 14.91 6.22 -14.29
CA LEU A 212 13.78 5.85 -13.43
C LEU A 212 13.11 4.56 -13.93
N MET A 213 12.82 4.47 -15.24
CA MET A 213 12.19 3.31 -15.85
C MET A 213 13.10 2.07 -15.80
N THR A 214 14.41 2.25 -15.93
CA THR A 214 15.37 1.13 -15.85
C THR A 214 15.48 0.62 -14.42
N CYS A 215 15.59 1.51 -13.43
CA CYS A 215 15.57 1.14 -12.02
C CYS A 215 14.28 0.41 -11.63
N GLY A 216 13.10 0.90 -12.07
CA GLY A 216 11.83 0.23 -11.80
C GLY A 216 11.75 -1.20 -12.39
N ARG A 217 12.33 -1.42 -13.56
CA ARG A 217 12.42 -2.76 -14.17
C ARG A 217 13.38 -3.67 -13.40
N SER A 218 14.52 -3.16 -12.97
CA SER A 218 15.49 -3.91 -12.16
C SER A 218 14.87 -4.37 -10.82
N LEU A 219 14.20 -3.46 -10.10
CA LEU A 219 13.48 -3.81 -8.86
C LEU A 219 12.37 -4.84 -9.10
N SER A 220 11.63 -4.74 -10.21
CA SER A 220 10.61 -5.73 -10.55
C SER A 220 11.22 -7.11 -10.85
N ALA A 221 12.36 -7.16 -11.51
CA ALA A 221 13.09 -8.41 -11.79
C ALA A 221 13.62 -9.04 -10.49
N MET A 222 14.15 -8.24 -9.56
CA MET A 222 14.56 -8.71 -8.23
C MET A 222 13.38 -9.30 -7.44
N ALA A 223 12.23 -8.61 -7.44
CA ALA A 223 11.04 -9.11 -6.77
C ALA A 223 10.54 -10.44 -7.36
N ALA A 224 10.63 -10.60 -8.68
CA ALA A 224 10.23 -11.82 -9.39
C ALA A 224 11.20 -12.98 -9.16
N SER A 225 12.51 -12.72 -9.10
CA SER A 225 13.54 -13.75 -8.89
C SER A 225 13.72 -14.13 -7.42
N GLY A 226 13.27 -13.29 -6.50
CA GLY A 226 13.52 -13.45 -5.07
C GLY A 226 14.98 -13.19 -4.66
N GLN A 227 15.81 -12.67 -5.55
CA GLN A 227 17.24 -12.42 -5.32
C GLN A 227 17.59 -10.96 -5.48
N PHE A 228 18.44 -10.46 -4.59
CA PHE A 228 19.00 -9.10 -4.69
C PHE A 228 20.13 -9.07 -5.70
N VAL A 229 20.02 -8.20 -6.71
CA VAL A 229 21.08 -7.90 -7.69
C VAL A 229 21.06 -6.40 -7.97
N ASP A 230 22.05 -5.66 -7.46
CA ASP A 230 22.20 -4.25 -7.80
C ASP A 230 22.99 -4.11 -9.11
N ASP A 231 22.31 -3.65 -10.15
CA ASP A 231 22.89 -3.36 -11.47
C ASP A 231 23.30 -1.88 -11.63
N GLY A 232 23.22 -1.11 -10.55
CA GLY A 232 23.56 0.32 -10.53
C GLY A 232 22.51 1.23 -11.18
N SER A 233 21.42 0.71 -11.69
CA SER A 233 20.41 1.49 -12.41
C SER A 233 19.62 2.46 -11.53
N CYS A 234 19.62 2.23 -10.21
CA CYS A 234 18.90 3.03 -9.23
C CYS A 234 19.76 4.12 -8.55
N ASN A 235 21.02 4.25 -8.90
CA ASN A 235 21.98 5.19 -8.28
C ASN A 235 22.13 6.49 -9.08
#